data_ba02c6d80c713c317d795e57c613399f
#
_entry.id   ba02c6d80c713c317d795e57c613399f
#
_cell.length_a   1.000
_cell.length_b   1.000
_cell.length_c   1.000
_cell.angle_alpha   90.00
_cell.angle_beta   90.00
_cell.angle_gamma   90.00
#
_symmetry.space_group_name_H-M   'P 1'
#
loop_
_entity.id
_entity.type
_entity.pdbx_description
1 polymer ?
#
loop_
_entity_poly.entity_id
_entity_poly.type
_entity_poly.pdbx_seq_one_letter_code
_entity_poly.pdbx_strand_id
1 'polypeptide(L)'
;MTSKEMGDILLQLRLQQNIPAKRLFSGICSHACLFRFESGETPIDHLTLKYLLTRLGKSINKVEMMYANDDLEFLTLNSMIEESLLSEDLDSAEALLEEALSSPEFSAPVYKQYLQKLRCVLLQKRGCSYDLLLSEVLNTLHITIPNFVMADLSSYLLAEDEWILLFMLLEYSWKSNRENIASDISFVYHVFNQLSFDQETWILLYPKISWLYIQVCESLDEKIEVCEKVLTALQDNARLLSLDVFLNEMCSLYLQKFGEEHPKYVHVRELNDGLLWMLEDANRTASVEPEIWFSVNNPEIYLLPETVRHERIFQKISQEEAGDKIDIDQKTFSRIETGTSHPKPSTLSKLKKALGMYRGIHNTLLVVDRFELLELESELSQAISDHNYQKAQSLLDELKPNLSLSHKENLQYINYTQTAIDYKLKRISSDEALKRCIAAFEITRRYDEDSFAQVVLNRKECMIAHFISVLYRERGDEFRAMSLMENIVAGFSKSKINPKYHYRELTILLVSLAFLCEEMDLFEKATTYCEQGIDLQYKFYRSNMLHYFVVHKYFILERQNLNLDTVQKVYKLIYKLSPLLLKKPDAALAAHYKNSFGTDILS
;
A
#
# COMPACT_ATOMS: atom_id res chain seq x y z
N MET A 1 3.30 -7.44 18.77
CA MET A 1 4.62 -6.79 18.98
C MET A 1 4.51 -5.73 20.05
N THR A 2 5.53 -5.53 20.86
CA THR A 2 5.61 -4.46 21.87
C THR A 2 6.38 -3.26 21.28
N SER A 3 6.27 -2.09 21.89
CA SER A 3 7.09 -0.93 21.50
C SER A 3 8.60 -1.22 21.64
N LYS A 4 8.98 -2.12 22.55
CA LYS A 4 10.37 -2.55 22.71
C LYS A 4 10.87 -3.33 21.49
N GLU A 5 10.10 -4.30 20.99
CA GLU A 5 10.49 -5.09 19.82
C GLU A 5 10.66 -4.22 18.59
N MET A 6 9.82 -3.20 18.40
CA MET A 6 9.98 -2.24 17.28
C MET A 6 11.18 -1.32 17.48
N GLY A 7 11.41 -0.87 18.70
CA GLY A 7 12.61 -0.09 19.06
C GLY A 7 13.90 -0.87 18.81
N ASP A 8 13.92 -2.16 19.21
CA ASP A 8 15.05 -3.06 18.98
C ASP A 8 15.32 -3.25 17.47
N ILE A 9 14.28 -3.40 16.65
CA ILE A 9 14.42 -3.49 15.17
C ILE A 9 15.07 -2.22 14.61
N LEU A 10 14.58 -1.03 14.99
CA LEU A 10 15.15 0.24 14.51
C LEU A 10 16.61 0.38 14.94
N LEU A 11 16.91 0.05 16.18
CA LEU A 11 18.29 0.07 16.73
C LEU A 11 19.21 -0.87 15.92
N GLN A 12 18.78 -2.10 15.67
CA GLN A 12 19.56 -3.07 14.91
C GLN A 12 19.80 -2.62 13.47
N LEU A 13 18.77 -2.14 12.76
CA LEU A 13 18.90 -1.59 11.40
C LEU A 13 19.96 -0.48 11.35
N ARG A 14 19.89 0.45 12.32
CA ARG A 14 20.85 1.55 12.42
C ARG A 14 22.28 1.06 12.66
N LEU A 15 22.46 0.11 13.58
CA LEU A 15 23.77 -0.44 13.92
C LEU A 15 24.37 -1.28 12.77
N GLN A 16 23.57 -2.07 12.09
CA GLN A 16 23.99 -2.86 10.91
C GLN A 16 24.54 -1.96 9.79
N GLN A 17 23.91 -0.79 9.60
CA GLN A 17 24.35 0.19 8.60
C GLN A 17 25.45 1.14 9.13
N ASN A 18 25.95 0.93 10.37
CA ASN A 18 26.93 1.80 11.02
C ASN A 18 26.51 3.27 11.09
N ILE A 19 25.20 3.55 11.24
CA ILE A 19 24.65 4.91 11.29
C ILE A 19 24.65 5.42 12.74
N PRO A 20 25.37 6.51 13.07
CA PRO A 20 25.30 7.13 14.38
C PRO A 20 23.89 7.67 14.68
N ALA A 21 23.42 7.53 15.93
CA ALA A 21 22.09 8.00 16.34
C ALA A 21 21.83 9.46 15.91
N LYS A 22 22.81 10.37 16.14
CA LYS A 22 22.72 11.78 15.78
C LYS A 22 22.39 11.99 14.28
N ARG A 23 22.99 11.19 13.41
CA ARG A 23 22.76 11.28 11.96
C ARG A 23 21.34 10.84 11.59
N LEU A 24 20.77 9.86 12.32
CA LEU A 24 19.41 9.39 12.08
C LEU A 24 18.35 10.39 12.55
N PHE A 25 18.44 10.87 13.81
CA PHE A 25 17.38 11.69 14.41
C PHE A 25 17.47 13.19 14.09
N SER A 26 18.62 13.68 13.59
CA SER A 26 18.84 15.13 13.38
C SER A 26 17.73 15.75 12.54
N GLY A 27 17.10 16.80 13.04
CA GLY A 27 15.97 17.49 12.42
C GLY A 27 14.63 16.77 12.53
N ILE A 28 14.58 15.51 12.94
CA ILE A 28 13.34 14.73 13.08
C ILE A 28 12.80 14.80 14.52
N CYS A 29 13.61 14.38 15.47
CA CYS A 29 13.22 14.33 16.88
C CYS A 29 14.42 14.60 17.79
N SER A 30 14.21 14.62 19.12
CA SER A 30 15.31 14.75 20.08
C SER A 30 16.05 13.43 20.28
N HIS A 31 17.31 13.51 20.73
CA HIS A 31 18.06 12.31 21.13
C HIS A 31 17.31 11.47 22.19
N ALA A 32 16.68 12.13 23.16
CA ALA A 32 15.91 11.45 24.19
C ALA A 32 14.69 10.72 23.62
N CYS A 33 14.03 11.27 22.60
CA CYS A 33 12.91 10.63 21.93
C CYS A 33 13.36 9.32 21.24
N LEU A 34 14.42 9.39 20.42
CA LEU A 34 14.95 8.20 19.74
C LEU A 34 15.42 7.15 20.77
N PHE A 35 16.16 7.55 21.80
CA PHE A 35 16.67 6.63 22.82
C PHE A 35 15.56 5.91 23.58
N ARG A 36 14.50 6.64 23.99
CA ARG A 36 13.34 6.04 24.69
C ARG A 36 12.56 5.09 23.78
N PHE A 37 12.52 5.36 22.49
CA PHE A 37 11.90 4.46 21.52
C PHE A 37 12.77 3.20 21.31
N GLU A 38 14.08 3.36 21.07
CA GLU A 38 15.01 2.23 20.91
C GLU A 38 15.07 1.37 22.18
N SER A 39 14.90 1.94 23.39
CA SER A 39 14.80 1.19 24.65
C SER A 39 13.40 0.61 24.93
N GLY A 40 12.41 0.97 24.12
CA GLY A 40 11.02 0.53 24.27
C GLY A 40 10.24 1.19 25.40
N GLU A 41 10.76 2.30 25.97
CA GLU A 41 10.12 3.03 27.06
C GLU A 41 8.88 3.79 26.58
N THR A 42 8.94 4.42 25.38
CA THR A 42 7.83 5.19 24.82
C THR A 42 7.64 4.86 23.35
N PRO A 43 6.38 4.74 22.89
CA PRO A 43 6.10 4.66 21.46
C PRO A 43 6.44 5.98 20.76
N ILE A 44 6.57 5.93 19.46
CA ILE A 44 6.76 7.07 18.57
C ILE A 44 5.57 7.18 17.62
N ASP A 45 5.23 8.38 17.17
CA ASP A 45 4.14 8.60 16.23
C ASP A 45 4.48 8.05 14.82
N HIS A 46 3.45 7.88 14.01
CA HIS A 46 3.56 7.30 12.66
C HIS A 46 4.52 8.08 11.76
N LEU A 47 4.34 9.42 11.69
CA LEU A 47 5.11 10.22 10.74
C LEU A 47 6.58 10.26 11.12
N THR A 48 6.88 10.39 12.42
CA THR A 48 8.26 10.32 12.93
C THR A 48 8.87 8.94 12.65
N LEU A 49 8.12 7.84 12.86
CA LEU A 49 8.61 6.49 12.53
C LEU A 49 8.86 6.33 11.03
N LYS A 50 7.96 6.84 10.17
CA LYS A 50 8.13 6.85 8.71
C LYS A 50 9.45 7.53 8.33
N TYR A 51 9.74 8.71 8.86
CA TYR A 51 10.99 9.43 8.58
C TYR A 51 12.22 8.65 9.02
N LEU A 52 12.20 8.06 10.22
CA LEU A 52 13.34 7.27 10.72
C LEU A 52 13.58 6.01 9.87
N LEU A 53 12.53 5.25 9.54
CA LEU A 53 12.64 4.05 8.72
C LEU A 53 13.11 4.38 7.30
N THR A 54 12.53 5.40 6.66
CA THR A 54 12.89 5.74 5.27
C THR A 54 14.27 6.36 5.16
N ARG A 55 14.80 7.04 6.20
CA ARG A 55 16.23 7.39 6.29
C ARG A 55 17.17 6.18 6.37
N LEU A 56 16.68 5.04 6.87
CA LEU A 56 17.38 3.75 6.84
C LEU A 56 17.10 2.94 5.57
N GLY A 57 16.42 3.53 4.57
CA GLY A 57 16.06 2.88 3.32
C GLY A 57 14.94 1.84 3.44
N LYS A 58 14.13 1.89 4.52
CA LYS A 58 13.06 0.93 4.79
C LYS A 58 11.68 1.59 4.76
N SER A 59 10.72 0.95 4.09
CA SER A 59 9.35 1.44 4.01
C SER A 59 8.55 1.22 5.29
N ILE A 60 7.66 2.16 5.60
CA ILE A 60 6.68 2.04 6.69
C ILE A 60 5.59 0.97 6.39
N ASN A 61 5.42 0.55 5.14
CA ASN A 61 4.37 -0.39 4.71
C ASN A 61 4.43 -1.77 5.38
N LYS A 62 5.56 -2.12 6.00
CA LYS A 62 5.73 -3.38 6.75
C LYS A 62 5.32 -3.25 8.21
N VAL A 63 4.94 -2.06 8.64
CA VAL A 63 4.50 -1.76 9.99
C VAL A 63 2.98 -1.55 9.99
N GLU A 64 2.30 -2.17 10.94
CA GLU A 64 0.89 -1.94 11.24
C GLU A 64 0.81 -1.07 12.50
N MET A 65 -0.07 -0.08 12.55
CA MET A 65 -0.15 0.85 13.67
C MET A 65 -1.54 0.84 14.31
N MET A 66 -1.55 0.89 15.65
CA MET A 66 -2.78 1.04 16.42
C MET A 66 -2.82 2.43 17.05
N TYR A 67 -3.79 3.21 16.68
CA TYR A 67 -3.95 4.59 17.11
C TYR A 67 -5.05 4.77 18.15
N ALA A 68 -4.86 5.75 19.03
CA ALA A 68 -5.94 6.41 19.73
C ALA A 68 -6.67 7.37 18.76
N ASN A 69 -7.84 7.90 19.18
CA ASN A 69 -8.62 8.78 18.28
C ASN A 69 -7.88 10.09 17.93
N ASP A 70 -7.07 10.63 18.85
CA ASP A 70 -6.33 11.89 18.63
C ASP A 70 -5.31 11.73 17.49
N ASP A 71 -4.65 10.56 17.41
CA ASP A 71 -3.72 10.26 16.32
C ASP A 71 -4.42 10.14 14.96
N LEU A 72 -5.74 9.85 14.95
CA LEU A 72 -6.54 9.75 13.73
C LEU A 72 -6.81 11.13 13.09
N GLU A 73 -6.81 12.20 13.87
CA GLU A 73 -7.09 13.55 13.40
C GLU A 73 -6.14 13.96 12.27
N PHE A 74 -4.83 13.82 12.49
CA PHE A 74 -3.83 14.10 11.45
C PHE A 74 -4.07 13.26 10.18
N LEU A 75 -4.31 11.96 10.32
CA LEU A 75 -4.49 11.07 9.18
C LEU A 75 -5.75 11.41 8.37
N THR A 76 -6.83 11.79 9.06
CA THR A 76 -8.08 12.21 8.43
C THR A 76 -7.88 13.53 7.69
N LEU A 77 -7.34 14.53 8.38
CA LEU A 77 -7.07 15.85 7.81
C LEU A 77 -6.11 15.76 6.61
N ASN A 78 -5.03 14.99 6.76
CA ASN A 78 -4.10 14.73 5.65
C ASN A 78 -4.79 14.08 4.44
N SER A 79 -5.66 13.08 4.67
CA SER A 79 -6.39 12.45 3.57
C SER A 79 -7.33 13.43 2.87
N MET A 80 -7.99 14.31 3.61
CA MET A 80 -8.85 15.35 3.04
C MET A 80 -8.05 16.37 2.22
N ILE A 81 -6.89 16.80 2.72
CA ILE A 81 -5.99 17.72 2.00
C ILE A 81 -5.51 17.07 0.69
N GLU A 82 -5.00 15.83 0.75
CA GLU A 82 -4.54 15.12 -0.44
C GLU A 82 -5.67 14.92 -1.46
N GLU A 83 -6.87 14.51 -1.01
CA GLU A 83 -8.04 14.33 -1.88
C GLU A 83 -8.48 15.67 -2.53
N SER A 84 -8.47 16.78 -1.79
CA SER A 84 -8.77 18.11 -2.34
C SER A 84 -7.74 18.55 -3.37
N LEU A 85 -6.44 18.32 -3.12
CA LEU A 85 -5.38 18.63 -4.08
C LEU A 85 -5.48 17.77 -5.35
N LEU A 86 -5.82 16.47 -5.22
CA LEU A 86 -5.98 15.55 -6.35
C LEU A 86 -7.22 15.88 -7.20
N SER A 87 -8.31 16.34 -6.57
CA SER A 87 -9.54 16.75 -7.26
C SER A 87 -9.52 18.21 -7.73
N GLU A 88 -8.41 18.92 -7.54
CA GLU A 88 -8.23 20.34 -7.88
C GLU A 88 -9.19 21.30 -7.14
N ASP A 89 -9.75 20.88 -6.00
CA ASP A 89 -10.45 21.75 -5.07
C ASP A 89 -9.43 22.51 -4.19
N LEU A 90 -8.80 23.51 -4.82
CA LEU A 90 -7.66 24.22 -4.22
C LEU A 90 -8.06 25.12 -3.04
N ASP A 91 -9.31 25.59 -2.99
CA ASP A 91 -9.79 26.42 -1.90
C ASP A 91 -10.04 25.60 -0.64
N SER A 92 -10.64 24.42 -0.77
CA SER A 92 -10.78 23.47 0.35
C SER A 92 -9.42 22.99 0.83
N ALA A 93 -8.48 22.68 -0.09
CA ALA A 93 -7.12 22.28 0.27
C ALA A 93 -6.40 23.37 1.08
N GLU A 94 -6.53 24.65 0.70
CA GLU A 94 -5.91 25.76 1.43
C GLU A 94 -6.48 25.91 2.83
N ALA A 95 -7.81 25.90 2.98
CA ALA A 95 -8.48 26.02 4.27
C ALA A 95 -8.05 24.91 5.25
N LEU A 96 -8.01 23.66 4.78
CA LEU A 96 -7.57 22.50 5.55
C LEU A 96 -6.07 22.57 5.91
N LEU A 97 -5.23 23.06 5.00
CA LEU A 97 -3.80 23.28 5.28
C LEU A 97 -3.56 24.37 6.32
N GLU A 98 -4.31 25.47 6.28
CA GLU A 98 -4.23 26.54 7.28
C GLU A 98 -4.66 26.04 8.66
N GLU A 99 -5.75 25.26 8.74
CA GLU A 99 -6.19 24.59 9.96
C GLU A 99 -5.06 23.69 10.51
N ALA A 100 -4.52 22.78 9.69
CA ALA A 100 -3.47 21.87 10.11
C ALA A 100 -2.19 22.59 10.56
N LEU A 101 -1.72 23.60 9.84
CA LEU A 101 -0.51 24.35 10.15
C LEU A 101 -0.65 25.24 11.40
N SER A 102 -1.89 25.63 11.76
CA SER A 102 -2.17 26.40 12.97
C SER A 102 -2.31 25.53 14.22
N SER A 103 -2.49 24.21 14.07
CA SER A 103 -2.65 23.29 15.20
C SER A 103 -1.33 23.11 15.97
N PRO A 104 -1.32 23.34 17.30
CA PRO A 104 -0.13 23.06 18.13
C PRO A 104 0.30 21.58 18.11
N GLU A 105 -0.63 20.68 17.86
CA GLU A 105 -0.40 19.23 17.83
C GLU A 105 0.51 18.82 16.67
N PHE A 106 0.48 19.56 15.56
CA PHE A 106 1.30 19.31 14.36
C PHE A 106 2.53 20.22 14.27
N SER A 107 2.98 20.75 15.41
CA SER A 107 4.13 21.67 15.49
C SER A 107 5.50 20.97 15.40
N ALA A 108 5.57 19.64 15.56
CA ALA A 108 6.82 18.90 15.43
C ALA A 108 7.41 19.01 14.01
N PRO A 109 8.77 19.01 13.86
CA PRO A 109 9.41 19.28 12.58
C PRO A 109 8.91 18.42 11.41
N VAL A 110 8.69 17.13 11.63
CA VAL A 110 8.23 16.21 10.59
C VAL A 110 6.82 16.55 10.11
N TYR A 111 5.89 16.88 11.01
CA TYR A 111 4.53 17.30 10.64
C TYR A 111 4.56 18.63 9.89
N LYS A 112 5.33 19.58 10.40
CA LYS A 112 5.48 20.89 9.76
C LYS A 112 6.07 20.77 8.36
N GLN A 113 7.12 19.96 8.17
CA GLN A 113 7.71 19.73 6.84
C GLN A 113 6.71 19.06 5.90
N TYR A 114 6.00 18.03 6.37
CA TYR A 114 5.02 17.31 5.57
C TYR A 114 3.89 18.23 5.08
N LEU A 115 3.29 19.03 5.98
CA LEU A 115 2.23 19.99 5.63
C LEU A 115 2.75 21.11 4.72
N GLN A 116 3.95 21.63 4.95
CA GLN A 116 4.56 22.62 4.06
C GLN A 116 4.88 22.04 2.67
N LYS A 117 5.23 20.76 2.57
CA LYS A 117 5.36 20.07 1.26
C LYS A 117 4.02 20.12 0.49
N LEU A 118 2.90 19.80 1.16
CA LEU A 118 1.57 19.89 0.52
C LEU A 118 1.20 21.33 0.15
N ARG A 119 1.63 22.32 0.93
CA ARG A 119 1.47 23.73 0.58
C ARG A 119 2.28 24.12 -0.66
N CYS A 120 3.50 23.60 -0.84
CA CYS A 120 4.27 23.80 -2.07
C CYS A 120 3.51 23.25 -3.29
N VAL A 121 2.85 22.09 -3.15
CA VAL A 121 1.99 21.51 -4.21
C VAL A 121 0.79 22.41 -4.51
N LEU A 122 0.11 22.91 -3.48
CA LEU A 122 -0.99 23.86 -3.65
C LEU A 122 -0.56 25.10 -4.44
N LEU A 123 0.58 25.71 -4.07
CA LEU A 123 1.15 26.87 -4.76
C LEU A 123 1.49 26.57 -6.22
N GLN A 124 2.03 25.38 -6.50
CA GLN A 124 2.29 24.91 -7.87
C GLN A 124 0.99 24.81 -8.68
N LYS A 125 -0.03 24.15 -8.12
CA LYS A 125 -1.34 24.00 -8.79
C LYS A 125 -2.06 25.34 -9.01
N ARG A 126 -1.81 26.33 -8.16
CA ARG A 126 -2.26 27.73 -8.35
C ARG A 126 -1.45 28.52 -9.36
N GLY A 127 -0.43 27.93 -9.97
CA GLY A 127 0.40 28.58 -10.98
C GLY A 127 1.33 29.67 -10.45
N CYS A 128 1.77 29.59 -9.21
CA CYS A 128 2.75 30.53 -8.65
C CYS A 128 4.09 30.46 -9.38
N SER A 129 4.86 31.56 -9.34
CA SER A 129 6.16 31.63 -10.01
C SER A 129 7.16 30.61 -9.48
N TYR A 130 8.03 30.09 -10.35
CA TYR A 130 9.07 29.13 -9.94
C TYR A 130 10.04 29.70 -8.91
N ASP A 131 10.31 31.00 -8.89
CA ASP A 131 11.17 31.61 -7.86
C ASP A 131 10.55 31.51 -6.48
N LEU A 132 9.23 31.72 -6.36
CA LEU A 132 8.52 31.50 -5.10
C LEU A 132 8.53 30.02 -4.72
N LEU A 133 8.19 29.12 -5.65
CA LEU A 133 8.16 27.68 -5.42
C LEU A 133 9.52 27.14 -4.94
N LEU A 134 10.61 27.58 -5.57
CA LEU A 134 11.97 27.19 -5.19
C LEU A 134 12.33 27.65 -3.77
N SER A 135 11.96 28.91 -3.43
CA SER A 135 12.15 29.42 -2.08
C SER A 135 11.38 28.62 -1.03
N GLU A 136 10.10 28.34 -1.30
CA GLU A 136 9.24 27.59 -0.38
C GLU A 136 9.71 26.14 -0.20
N VAL A 137 10.07 25.44 -1.29
CA VAL A 137 10.58 24.07 -1.23
C VAL A 137 11.91 24.00 -0.45
N LEU A 138 12.83 24.93 -0.70
CA LEU A 138 14.10 24.96 0.02
C LEU A 138 13.89 25.25 1.51
N ASN A 139 13.03 26.22 1.86
CA ASN A 139 12.66 26.51 3.24
C ASN A 139 12.03 25.29 3.92
N THR A 140 11.20 24.56 3.20
CA THR A 140 10.55 23.33 3.68
C THR A 140 11.58 22.22 3.92
N LEU A 141 12.54 22.02 3.03
CA LEU A 141 13.63 21.05 3.19
C LEU A 141 14.50 21.39 4.42
N HIS A 142 14.76 22.67 4.66
CA HIS A 142 15.55 23.14 5.79
C HIS A 142 14.91 22.89 7.16
N ILE A 143 13.62 22.55 7.25
CA ILE A 143 12.95 22.22 8.52
C ILE A 143 13.60 20.99 9.17
N THR A 144 13.89 19.95 8.40
CA THR A 144 14.50 18.71 8.90
C THR A 144 15.96 18.53 8.49
N ILE A 145 16.42 19.24 7.45
CA ILE A 145 17.83 19.27 7.01
C ILE A 145 18.34 20.72 7.00
N PRO A 146 18.66 21.26 8.17
CA PRO A 146 19.20 22.62 8.25
C PRO A 146 20.49 22.76 7.43
N ASN A 147 20.59 23.86 6.66
CA ASN A 147 21.75 24.16 5.81
C ASN A 147 22.05 23.08 4.76
N PHE A 148 21.01 22.54 4.11
CA PHE A 148 21.18 21.59 3.01
C PHE A 148 22.08 22.19 1.90
N VAL A 149 23.09 21.42 1.48
CA VAL A 149 24.02 21.76 0.40
C VAL A 149 24.03 20.63 -0.62
N MET A 150 23.68 20.90 -1.88
CA MET A 150 23.58 19.89 -2.92
C MET A 150 24.88 19.09 -3.13
N ALA A 151 26.03 19.74 -3.10
CA ALA A 151 27.33 19.10 -3.25
C ALA A 151 27.64 18.05 -2.18
N ASP A 152 27.02 18.16 -1.01
CA ASP A 152 27.20 17.25 0.12
C ASP A 152 26.12 16.17 0.20
N LEU A 153 25.31 15.97 -0.87
CA LEU A 153 24.15 15.07 -0.88
C LEU A 153 24.46 13.68 -0.33
N SER A 154 25.58 13.08 -0.73
CA SER A 154 25.99 11.75 -0.25
C SER A 154 26.25 11.68 1.26
N SER A 155 26.40 12.80 1.93
CA SER A 155 26.60 12.87 3.39
C SER A 155 25.28 12.85 4.17
N TYR A 156 24.14 13.15 3.55
CA TYR A 156 22.83 13.17 4.19
C TYR A 156 22.16 11.79 4.19
N LEU A 157 21.33 11.57 5.19
CA LEU A 157 20.33 10.51 5.19
C LEU A 157 18.98 11.20 4.93
N LEU A 158 18.41 10.99 3.76
CA LEU A 158 17.14 11.60 3.38
C LEU A 158 15.98 10.62 3.57
N ALA A 159 14.91 11.10 4.23
CA ALA A 159 13.64 10.41 4.29
C ALA A 159 12.89 10.50 2.95
N GLU A 160 11.86 9.69 2.77
CA GLU A 160 11.02 9.68 1.57
C GLU A 160 10.52 11.10 1.19
N ASP A 161 9.94 11.83 2.17
CA ASP A 161 9.43 13.18 1.93
C ASP A 161 10.55 14.21 1.67
N GLU A 162 11.75 14.01 2.22
CA GLU A 162 12.92 14.84 1.95
C GLU A 162 13.45 14.62 0.51
N TRP A 163 13.43 13.38 0.01
CA TRP A 163 13.70 13.08 -1.41
C TRP A 163 12.68 13.71 -2.34
N ILE A 164 11.39 13.65 -2.00
CA ILE A 164 10.32 14.30 -2.78
C ILE A 164 10.56 15.80 -2.89
N LEU A 165 10.89 16.47 -1.78
CA LEU A 165 11.23 17.90 -1.77
C LEU A 165 12.47 18.20 -2.63
N LEU A 166 13.49 17.36 -2.58
CA LEU A 166 14.67 17.51 -3.43
C LEU A 166 14.31 17.38 -4.92
N PHE A 167 13.46 16.42 -5.26
CA PHE A 167 13.00 16.26 -6.66
C PHE A 167 12.13 17.43 -7.12
N MET A 168 11.28 17.99 -6.25
CA MET A 168 10.55 19.23 -6.54
C MET A 168 11.50 20.41 -6.78
N LEU A 169 12.56 20.53 -5.97
CA LEU A 169 13.60 21.56 -6.15
C LEU A 169 14.29 21.45 -7.50
N LEU A 170 14.68 20.23 -7.91
CA LEU A 170 15.29 19.97 -9.21
C LEU A 170 14.33 20.26 -10.35
N GLU A 171 13.09 19.82 -10.25
CA GLU A 171 12.07 20.02 -11.27
C GLU A 171 11.76 21.50 -11.50
N TYR A 172 11.54 22.26 -10.43
CA TYR A 172 11.26 23.70 -10.56
C TYR A 172 12.48 24.47 -11.07
N SER A 173 13.69 24.05 -10.70
CA SER A 173 14.93 24.61 -11.24
C SER A 173 15.06 24.31 -12.74
N TRP A 174 14.70 23.11 -13.19
CA TRP A 174 14.69 22.72 -14.59
C TRP A 174 13.64 23.51 -15.40
N LYS A 175 12.40 23.58 -14.91
CA LYS A 175 11.30 24.32 -15.55
C LYS A 175 11.57 25.83 -15.62
N SER A 176 12.38 26.38 -14.72
CA SER A 176 12.83 27.78 -14.73
C SER A 176 14.13 28.00 -15.51
N ASN A 177 14.67 26.98 -16.18
CA ASN A 177 15.92 27.02 -16.95
C ASN A 177 17.12 27.56 -16.16
N ARG A 178 17.31 27.15 -14.90
CA ARG A 178 18.47 27.55 -14.10
C ARG A 178 19.77 26.97 -14.67
N GLU A 179 20.85 27.75 -14.56
CA GLU A 179 22.19 27.30 -14.94
C GLU A 179 22.61 26.03 -14.17
N ASN A 180 23.35 25.15 -14.82
CA ASN A 180 23.90 23.89 -14.27
C ASN A 180 22.86 22.83 -13.82
N ILE A 181 21.56 23.06 -14.03
CA ILE A 181 20.53 22.15 -13.53
C ILE A 181 20.65 20.73 -14.13
N ALA A 182 21.08 20.60 -15.39
CA ALA A 182 21.30 19.30 -16.03
C ALA A 182 22.38 18.49 -15.30
N SER A 183 23.45 19.17 -14.86
CA SER A 183 24.52 18.55 -14.06
C SER A 183 24.02 18.13 -12.68
N ASP A 184 23.21 18.98 -12.03
CA ASP A 184 22.65 18.67 -10.71
C ASP A 184 21.68 17.47 -10.77
N ILE A 185 20.80 17.42 -11.77
CA ILE A 185 19.89 16.28 -11.99
C ILE A 185 20.69 14.99 -12.23
N SER A 186 21.71 15.04 -13.11
CA SER A 186 22.58 13.89 -13.39
C SER A 186 23.31 13.42 -12.13
N PHE A 187 23.85 14.35 -11.33
CA PHE A 187 24.50 14.04 -10.07
C PHE A 187 23.54 13.35 -9.10
N VAL A 188 22.35 13.91 -8.88
CA VAL A 188 21.35 13.34 -7.97
C VAL A 188 20.88 11.96 -8.44
N TYR A 189 20.66 11.77 -9.75
CA TYR A 189 20.30 10.47 -10.33
C TYR A 189 21.37 9.41 -10.04
N HIS A 190 22.65 9.72 -10.22
CA HIS A 190 23.72 8.79 -9.95
C HIS A 190 23.90 8.49 -8.46
N VAL A 191 23.79 9.50 -7.59
CA VAL A 191 23.83 9.30 -6.14
C VAL A 191 22.65 8.42 -5.70
N PHE A 192 21.44 8.70 -6.18
CA PHE A 192 20.25 7.91 -5.85
C PHE A 192 20.41 6.41 -6.20
N ASN A 193 20.97 6.12 -7.38
CA ASN A 193 21.20 4.75 -7.84
C ASN A 193 22.29 3.98 -7.07
N GLN A 194 23.10 4.66 -6.26
CA GLN A 194 24.11 4.04 -5.36
C GLN A 194 23.54 3.70 -3.99
N LEU A 195 22.36 4.22 -3.64
CA LEU A 195 21.73 3.99 -2.34
C LEU A 195 20.94 2.69 -2.32
N SER A 196 20.89 2.09 -1.14
CA SER A 196 20.14 0.87 -0.89
C SER A 196 18.80 1.23 -0.26
N PHE A 197 17.73 1.13 -1.04
CA PHE A 197 16.35 1.24 -0.57
C PHE A 197 15.67 -0.13 -0.58
N ASP A 198 14.65 -0.31 0.25
CA ASP A 198 13.72 -1.40 0.01
C ASP A 198 12.88 -1.12 -1.27
N GLN A 199 12.29 -2.19 -1.78
CA GLN A 199 11.59 -2.14 -3.07
C GLN A 199 10.42 -1.14 -3.08
N GLU A 200 9.70 -1.00 -1.97
CA GLU A 200 8.54 -0.10 -1.89
C GLU A 200 8.96 1.38 -1.89
N THR A 201 10.02 1.74 -1.17
CA THR A 201 10.57 3.11 -1.17
C THR A 201 11.22 3.42 -2.51
N TRP A 202 11.98 2.47 -3.06
CA TRP A 202 12.65 2.65 -4.33
C TRP A 202 11.68 2.90 -5.48
N ILE A 203 10.64 2.06 -5.63
CA ILE A 203 9.66 2.18 -6.73
C ILE A 203 8.78 3.43 -6.64
N LEU A 204 8.66 4.05 -5.48
CA LEU A 204 7.99 5.34 -5.34
C LEU A 204 8.83 6.49 -5.91
N LEU A 205 10.13 6.50 -5.58
CA LEU A 205 11.03 7.61 -5.84
C LEU A 205 11.72 7.52 -7.21
N TYR A 206 12.10 6.31 -7.63
CA TYR A 206 12.89 6.05 -8.83
C TYR A 206 12.25 6.57 -10.13
N PRO A 207 10.95 6.44 -10.37
CA PRO A 207 10.33 7.00 -11.58
C PRO A 207 10.51 8.51 -11.70
N LYS A 208 10.37 9.27 -10.61
CA LYS A 208 10.49 10.75 -10.68
C LYS A 208 11.89 11.21 -11.02
N ILE A 209 12.91 10.67 -10.35
CA ILE A 209 14.29 11.06 -10.65
C ILE A 209 14.74 10.56 -12.04
N SER A 210 14.26 9.38 -12.46
CA SER A 210 14.52 8.87 -13.81
C SER A 210 13.88 9.73 -14.89
N TRP A 211 12.65 10.20 -14.68
CA TRP A 211 11.97 11.12 -15.58
C TRP A 211 12.74 12.44 -15.71
N LEU A 212 13.16 13.04 -14.59
CA LEU A 212 13.98 14.25 -14.62
C LEU A 212 15.30 14.03 -15.38
N TYR A 213 15.96 12.87 -15.16
CA TYR A 213 17.19 12.53 -15.85
C TYR A 213 16.99 12.38 -17.37
N ILE A 214 15.92 11.73 -17.83
CA ILE A 214 15.57 11.59 -19.25
C ILE A 214 15.40 12.96 -19.91
N GLN A 215 14.87 13.99 -19.20
CA GLN A 215 14.67 15.32 -19.76
C GLN A 215 16.00 16.04 -20.07
N VAL A 216 17.07 15.74 -19.35
CA VAL A 216 18.37 16.41 -19.46
C VAL A 216 19.46 15.56 -20.11
N CYS A 217 19.29 14.26 -20.20
CA CYS A 217 20.20 13.33 -20.85
C CYS A 217 20.23 13.59 -22.37
N GLU A 218 21.42 13.61 -22.98
CA GLU A 218 21.57 13.85 -24.43
C GLU A 218 21.51 12.55 -25.25
N SER A 219 21.92 11.42 -24.65
CA SER A 219 21.99 10.12 -25.33
C SER A 219 20.62 9.47 -25.47
N LEU A 220 20.13 9.30 -26.69
CA LEU A 220 18.87 8.63 -26.99
C LEU A 220 18.87 7.17 -26.50
N ASP A 221 20.00 6.47 -26.63
CA ASP A 221 20.12 5.09 -26.19
C ASP A 221 20.02 4.97 -24.67
N GLU A 222 20.65 5.87 -23.95
CA GLU A 222 20.58 5.92 -22.49
C GLU A 222 19.18 6.29 -21.99
N LYS A 223 18.48 7.25 -22.63
CA LYS A 223 17.08 7.56 -22.34
C LYS A 223 16.20 6.31 -22.46
N ILE A 224 16.37 5.55 -23.54
CA ILE A 224 15.63 4.30 -23.77
C ILE A 224 15.93 3.29 -22.66
N GLU A 225 17.20 3.08 -22.32
CA GLU A 225 17.60 2.13 -21.26
C GLU A 225 16.97 2.51 -19.90
N VAL A 226 17.03 3.78 -19.53
CA VAL A 226 16.42 4.27 -18.28
C VAL A 226 14.91 4.06 -18.29
N CYS A 227 14.24 4.38 -19.39
CA CYS A 227 12.81 4.22 -19.54
C CYS A 227 12.38 2.74 -19.49
N GLU A 228 13.09 1.82 -20.18
CA GLU A 228 12.87 0.37 -20.11
C GLU A 228 13.03 -0.15 -18.68
N LYS A 229 14.04 0.32 -17.95
CA LYS A 229 14.28 -0.06 -16.55
C LYS A 229 13.14 0.40 -15.64
N VAL A 230 12.62 1.62 -15.82
CA VAL A 230 11.47 2.11 -15.05
C VAL A 230 10.22 1.31 -15.37
N LEU A 231 9.90 1.07 -16.65
CA LEU A 231 8.73 0.30 -17.05
C LEU A 231 8.77 -1.13 -16.46
N THR A 232 9.92 -1.79 -16.52
CA THR A 232 10.11 -3.10 -15.91
C THR A 232 9.87 -3.04 -14.39
N ALA A 233 10.41 -2.02 -13.72
CA ALA A 233 10.25 -1.85 -12.28
C ALA A 233 8.78 -1.60 -11.89
N LEU A 234 8.05 -0.75 -12.63
CA LEU A 234 6.62 -0.48 -12.41
C LEU A 234 5.79 -1.74 -12.61
N GLN A 235 6.06 -2.52 -13.66
CA GLN A 235 5.43 -3.80 -13.94
C GLN A 235 5.69 -4.81 -12.83
N ASP A 236 6.96 -4.97 -12.41
CA ASP A 236 7.35 -5.92 -11.37
C ASP A 236 6.71 -5.65 -10.01
N ASN A 237 6.38 -4.39 -9.74
CA ASN A 237 5.74 -3.95 -8.51
C ASN A 237 4.23 -3.69 -8.64
N ALA A 238 3.63 -4.02 -9.78
CA ALA A 238 2.23 -3.79 -10.08
C ALA A 238 1.78 -2.35 -9.76
N ARG A 239 2.55 -1.35 -10.23
CA ARG A 239 2.29 0.08 -10.02
C ARG A 239 1.68 0.70 -11.27
N LEU A 240 0.56 1.42 -11.09
CA LEU A 240 -0.04 2.26 -12.14
C LEU A 240 0.54 3.68 -12.13
N LEU A 241 0.94 4.16 -10.96
CA LEU A 241 1.53 5.49 -10.82
C LEU A 241 2.73 5.65 -11.74
N SER A 242 2.68 6.62 -12.62
CA SER A 242 3.69 6.93 -13.64
C SER A 242 3.80 5.93 -14.82
N LEU A 243 2.99 4.86 -14.86
CA LEU A 243 3.06 3.86 -15.92
C LEU A 243 2.69 4.46 -17.28
N ASP A 244 1.63 5.26 -17.33
CA ASP A 244 1.16 6.01 -18.51
C ASP A 244 2.22 7.01 -19.01
N VAL A 245 2.85 7.73 -18.09
CA VAL A 245 3.93 8.68 -18.42
C VAL A 245 5.09 7.97 -19.14
N PHE A 246 5.56 6.85 -18.57
CA PHE A 246 6.71 6.14 -19.12
C PHE A 246 6.38 5.34 -20.39
N LEU A 247 5.14 4.86 -20.56
CA LEU A 247 4.72 4.27 -21.83
C LEU A 247 4.66 5.33 -22.94
N ASN A 248 4.13 6.51 -22.65
CA ASN A 248 4.09 7.63 -23.61
C ASN A 248 5.50 8.11 -23.98
N GLU A 249 6.38 8.26 -22.98
CA GLU A 249 7.79 8.63 -23.21
C GLU A 249 8.50 7.57 -24.08
N MET A 250 8.31 6.27 -23.78
CA MET A 250 8.89 5.19 -24.58
C MET A 250 8.38 5.20 -26.02
N CYS A 251 7.08 5.50 -26.25
CA CYS A 251 6.54 5.68 -27.60
C CYS A 251 7.32 6.76 -28.35
N SER A 252 7.55 7.91 -27.71
CA SER A 252 8.27 9.03 -28.30
C SER A 252 9.73 8.67 -28.64
N LEU A 253 10.42 8.01 -27.70
CA LEU A 253 11.81 7.58 -27.88
C LEU A 253 11.97 6.51 -28.96
N TYR A 254 11.05 5.52 -29.01
CA TYR A 254 11.08 4.49 -30.04
C TYR A 254 10.71 5.01 -31.42
N LEU A 255 9.74 5.95 -31.51
CA LEU A 255 9.42 6.63 -32.75
C LEU A 255 10.64 7.37 -33.31
N GLN A 256 11.34 8.12 -32.44
CA GLN A 256 12.55 8.84 -32.83
C GLN A 256 13.68 7.91 -33.30
N LYS A 257 13.87 6.78 -32.63
CA LYS A 257 14.99 5.86 -32.92
C LYS A 257 14.72 4.94 -34.09
N PHE A 258 13.52 4.41 -34.21
CA PHE A 258 13.20 3.29 -35.10
C PHE A 258 12.19 3.64 -36.20
N GLY A 259 11.37 4.68 -36.05
CA GLY A 259 10.26 5.02 -36.94
C GLY A 259 8.98 4.24 -36.66
N GLU A 260 7.89 4.65 -37.34
CA GLU A 260 6.52 4.20 -37.07
C GLU A 260 6.24 2.72 -37.37
N GLU A 261 6.93 2.12 -38.33
CA GLU A 261 6.68 0.72 -38.77
C GLU A 261 7.48 -0.31 -37.96
N HIS A 262 8.38 0.15 -37.08
CA HIS A 262 9.23 -0.79 -36.34
C HIS A 262 8.45 -1.56 -35.27
N PRO A 263 8.60 -2.89 -35.17
CA PRO A 263 7.82 -3.73 -34.25
C PRO A 263 7.87 -3.28 -32.78
N LYS A 264 9.01 -2.78 -32.30
CA LYS A 264 9.12 -2.23 -30.93
C LYS A 264 8.23 -1.02 -30.71
N TYR A 265 8.21 -0.08 -31.66
CA TYR A 265 7.33 1.10 -31.58
C TYR A 265 5.86 0.69 -31.63
N VAL A 266 5.49 -0.15 -32.61
CA VAL A 266 4.10 -0.62 -32.76
C VAL A 266 3.62 -1.29 -31.47
N HIS A 267 4.45 -2.17 -30.89
CA HIS A 267 4.10 -2.86 -29.66
C HIS A 267 3.88 -1.91 -28.46
N VAL A 268 4.82 -0.97 -28.22
CA VAL A 268 4.69 -0.04 -27.09
C VAL A 268 3.53 0.93 -27.32
N ARG A 269 3.28 1.37 -28.55
CA ARG A 269 2.11 2.18 -28.89
C ARG A 269 0.80 1.43 -28.57
N GLU A 270 0.69 0.15 -28.94
CA GLU A 270 -0.50 -0.64 -28.62
C GLU A 270 -0.72 -0.77 -27.11
N LEU A 271 0.35 -0.91 -26.31
CA LEU A 271 0.26 -0.92 -24.85
C LEU A 271 -0.18 0.44 -24.31
N ASN A 272 0.37 1.54 -24.83
CA ASN A 272 0.00 2.88 -24.42
C ASN A 272 -1.45 3.20 -24.75
N ASP A 273 -1.89 2.95 -26.00
CA ASP A 273 -3.26 3.15 -26.44
C ASP A 273 -4.25 2.33 -25.59
N GLY A 274 -3.86 1.09 -25.25
CA GLY A 274 -4.65 0.22 -24.39
C GLY A 274 -4.77 0.74 -22.96
N LEU A 275 -3.69 1.23 -22.36
CA LEU A 275 -3.73 1.80 -21.02
C LEU A 275 -4.55 3.10 -20.99
N LEU A 276 -4.39 3.96 -22.00
CA LEU A 276 -5.18 5.19 -22.14
C LEU A 276 -6.68 4.88 -22.24
N TRP A 277 -7.05 3.86 -23.04
CA TRP A 277 -8.43 3.40 -23.11
C TRP A 277 -8.94 2.93 -21.73
N MET A 278 -8.15 2.16 -20.96
CA MET A 278 -8.56 1.70 -19.62
C MET A 278 -8.75 2.87 -18.64
N LEU A 279 -7.93 3.91 -18.73
CA LEU A 279 -8.08 5.14 -17.94
C LEU A 279 -9.38 5.86 -18.32
N GLU A 280 -9.65 6.01 -19.62
CA GLU A 280 -10.86 6.66 -20.15
C GLU A 280 -12.15 5.89 -19.74
N ASP A 281 -12.17 4.54 -19.87
CA ASP A 281 -13.30 3.69 -19.42
C ASP A 281 -13.59 3.85 -17.92
N ALA A 282 -12.56 4.19 -17.13
CA ALA A 282 -12.67 4.47 -15.70
C ALA A 282 -12.88 5.97 -15.38
N ASN A 283 -13.14 6.84 -16.37
CA ASN A 283 -13.23 8.29 -16.22
C ASN A 283 -12.00 8.93 -15.54
N ARG A 284 -10.80 8.45 -15.90
CA ARG A 284 -9.50 8.96 -15.42
C ARG A 284 -8.72 9.59 -16.57
N THR A 285 -7.91 10.58 -16.24
CA THR A 285 -7.01 11.24 -17.19
C THR A 285 -5.59 10.70 -17.04
N ALA A 286 -4.88 10.60 -18.16
CA ALA A 286 -3.46 10.25 -18.15
C ALA A 286 -2.62 11.38 -17.54
N SER A 287 -1.54 11.03 -16.89
CA SER A 287 -0.58 11.97 -16.30
C SER A 287 0.41 12.45 -17.36
N VAL A 288 0.87 13.69 -17.23
CA VAL A 288 1.89 14.27 -18.11
C VAL A 288 3.30 14.04 -17.54
N GLU A 289 3.41 14.00 -16.23
CA GLU A 289 4.66 13.80 -15.49
C GLU A 289 4.42 12.97 -14.22
N PRO A 290 5.46 12.31 -13.67
CA PRO A 290 5.29 11.53 -12.45
C PRO A 290 4.97 12.43 -11.24
N GLU A 291 3.80 12.25 -10.65
CA GLU A 291 3.39 12.91 -9.41
C GLU A 291 3.59 11.95 -8.22
N ILE A 292 4.44 12.32 -7.26
CA ILE A 292 4.79 11.49 -6.10
C ILE A 292 4.61 12.19 -4.75
N TRP A 293 3.98 13.35 -4.72
CA TRP A 293 3.87 14.20 -3.52
C TRP A 293 2.86 13.70 -2.48
N PHE A 294 1.94 12.82 -2.85
CA PHE A 294 0.90 12.29 -1.98
C PHE A 294 1.27 10.90 -1.41
N SER A 295 0.56 10.49 -0.36
CA SER A 295 0.84 9.25 0.34
C SER A 295 0.31 8.03 -0.44
N VAL A 296 1.23 7.31 -1.12
CA VAL A 296 0.95 6.02 -1.79
C VAL A 296 1.34 4.83 -0.91
N ASN A 297 2.37 5.03 -0.09
CA ASN A 297 2.86 4.04 0.85
C ASN A 297 2.28 4.32 2.24
N ASN A 298 1.33 3.50 2.68
CA ASN A 298 0.69 3.64 3.98
C ASN A 298 0.76 2.31 4.75
N PRO A 299 1.03 2.34 6.07
CA PRO A 299 0.90 1.17 6.91
C PRO A 299 -0.56 0.79 7.05
N GLU A 300 -0.83 -0.42 7.49
CA GLU A 300 -2.15 -0.77 7.98
C GLU A 300 -2.41 -0.06 9.31
N ILE A 301 -3.61 0.49 9.47
CA ILE A 301 -3.98 1.27 10.65
C ILE A 301 -5.20 0.64 11.31
N TYR A 302 -5.16 0.57 12.64
CA TYR A 302 -6.25 0.10 13.47
C TYR A 302 -6.52 1.12 14.58
N LEU A 303 -7.77 1.30 14.96
CA LEU A 303 -8.13 2.16 16.10
C LEU A 303 -8.21 1.35 17.39
N LEU A 304 -7.59 1.85 18.43
CA LEU A 304 -7.66 1.25 19.77
C LEU A 304 -9.10 1.11 20.27
N PRO A 305 -9.97 2.13 20.17
CA PRO A 305 -11.38 1.99 20.56
C PRO A 305 -12.12 0.90 19.80
N GLU A 306 -11.95 0.85 18.47
CA GLU A 306 -12.54 -0.20 17.64
C GLU A 306 -11.99 -1.56 18.01
N THR A 307 -10.69 -1.68 18.24
CA THR A 307 -10.04 -2.95 18.64
C THR A 307 -10.59 -3.43 19.99
N VAL A 308 -10.76 -2.56 20.98
CA VAL A 308 -11.38 -2.90 22.27
C VAL A 308 -12.80 -3.45 22.07
N ARG A 309 -13.60 -2.77 21.25
CA ARG A 309 -14.96 -3.19 20.90
C ARG A 309 -14.96 -4.55 20.19
N HIS A 310 -14.07 -4.75 19.23
CA HIS A 310 -13.97 -5.99 18.46
C HIS A 310 -13.61 -7.18 19.36
N GLU A 311 -12.63 -7.03 20.26
CA GLU A 311 -12.26 -8.08 21.20
C GLU A 311 -13.41 -8.46 22.14
N ARG A 312 -14.17 -7.46 22.60
CA ARG A 312 -15.36 -7.72 23.42
C ARG A 312 -16.43 -8.49 22.64
N ILE A 313 -16.70 -8.08 21.38
CA ILE A 313 -17.68 -8.76 20.52
C ILE A 313 -17.27 -10.22 20.28
N PHE A 314 -16.00 -10.48 19.96
CA PHE A 314 -15.49 -11.84 19.78
C PHE A 314 -15.63 -12.71 21.04
N GLN A 315 -15.49 -12.11 22.23
CA GLN A 315 -15.71 -12.81 23.50
C GLN A 315 -17.20 -12.97 23.86
N LYS A 316 -18.11 -12.35 23.10
CA LYS A 316 -19.56 -12.34 23.35
C LYS A 316 -19.93 -11.86 24.76
N ILE A 317 -19.19 -10.86 25.29
CA ILE A 317 -19.45 -10.24 26.60
C ILE A 317 -20.05 -8.84 26.44
N SER A 318 -20.86 -8.42 27.44
CA SER A 318 -21.44 -7.08 27.50
C SER A 318 -20.37 -6.02 27.84
N GLN A 319 -20.71 -4.73 27.66
CA GLN A 319 -19.83 -3.63 28.11
C GLN A 319 -19.70 -3.61 29.65
N GLU A 320 -20.76 -4.00 30.37
CA GLU A 320 -20.76 -4.13 31.83
C GLU A 320 -19.79 -5.21 32.28
N GLU A 321 -19.92 -6.44 31.76
CA GLU A 321 -19.01 -7.55 32.05
C GLU A 321 -17.55 -7.22 31.71
N ALA A 322 -17.31 -6.51 30.63
CA ALA A 322 -15.96 -6.10 30.25
C ALA A 322 -15.41 -5.02 31.21
N GLY A 323 -16.26 -4.10 31.65
CA GLY A 323 -15.92 -3.09 32.68
C GLY A 323 -15.58 -3.72 34.01
N ASP A 324 -16.39 -4.66 34.49
CA ASP A 324 -16.18 -5.38 35.75
C ASP A 324 -14.83 -6.12 35.77
N LYS A 325 -14.41 -6.71 34.63
CA LYS A 325 -13.11 -7.40 34.55
C LYS A 325 -11.90 -6.48 34.81
N ILE A 326 -12.05 -5.16 34.72
CA ILE A 326 -10.96 -4.19 34.87
C ILE A 326 -11.24 -3.11 35.94
N ASP A 327 -12.28 -3.30 36.74
CA ASP A 327 -12.69 -2.40 37.83
C ASP A 327 -13.11 -0.98 37.34
N ILE A 328 -13.87 -0.88 36.25
CA ILE A 328 -14.48 0.36 35.78
C ILE A 328 -15.97 0.17 35.46
N ASP A 329 -16.75 1.25 35.58
CA ASP A 329 -18.17 1.22 35.25
C ASP A 329 -18.42 1.11 33.74
N GLN A 330 -19.62 0.62 33.37
CA GLN A 330 -20.06 0.44 31.98
C GLN A 330 -19.95 1.74 31.17
N LYS A 331 -20.26 2.91 31.76
CA LYS A 331 -20.21 4.20 31.08
C LYS A 331 -18.78 4.59 30.71
N THR A 332 -17.83 4.32 31.60
CA THR A 332 -16.40 4.53 31.35
C THR A 332 -15.90 3.58 30.27
N PHE A 333 -16.29 2.30 30.32
CA PHE A 333 -15.94 1.33 29.28
C PHE A 333 -16.51 1.75 27.91
N SER A 334 -17.79 2.15 27.86
CA SER A 334 -18.43 2.63 26.63
C SER A 334 -17.73 3.85 26.04
N ARG A 335 -17.25 4.79 26.88
CA ARG A 335 -16.46 5.93 26.42
C ARG A 335 -15.12 5.55 25.81
N ILE A 336 -14.49 4.50 26.33
CA ILE A 336 -13.25 3.95 25.74
C ILE A 336 -13.57 3.34 24.36
N GLU A 337 -14.62 2.53 24.23
CA GLU A 337 -15.01 1.93 22.94
C GLU A 337 -15.46 2.94 21.88
N THR A 338 -16.00 4.08 22.29
CA THR A 338 -16.40 5.16 21.37
C THR A 338 -15.26 6.11 21.06
N GLY A 339 -14.15 6.02 21.81
CA GLY A 339 -13.00 6.91 21.69
C GLY A 339 -13.22 8.29 22.31
N THR A 340 -14.29 8.49 23.08
CA THR A 340 -14.55 9.74 23.81
C THR A 340 -13.74 9.88 25.10
N SER A 341 -12.98 8.87 25.47
CA SER A 341 -12.07 8.87 26.62
C SER A 341 -10.87 7.97 26.34
N HIS A 342 -9.67 8.49 26.65
CA HIS A 342 -8.44 7.72 26.54
C HIS A 342 -8.17 6.97 27.85
N PRO A 343 -7.96 5.63 27.79
CA PRO A 343 -7.61 4.88 28.99
C PRO A 343 -6.20 5.25 29.46
N LYS A 344 -6.04 5.48 30.76
CA LYS A 344 -4.70 5.63 31.37
C LYS A 344 -3.85 4.39 31.08
N PRO A 345 -2.50 4.49 31.05
CA PRO A 345 -1.62 3.33 30.77
C PRO A 345 -1.92 2.10 31.62
N SER A 346 -2.25 2.30 32.92
CA SER A 346 -2.66 1.21 33.83
C SER A 346 -3.97 0.58 33.43
N THR A 347 -4.97 1.35 33.02
CA THR A 347 -6.27 0.85 32.53
C THR A 347 -6.09 0.14 31.20
N LEU A 348 -5.27 0.68 30.29
CA LEU A 348 -4.96 0.03 29.02
C LEU A 348 -4.27 -1.33 29.23
N SER A 349 -3.35 -1.42 30.19
CA SER A 349 -2.71 -2.70 30.54
C SER A 349 -3.73 -3.73 31.07
N LYS A 350 -4.67 -3.30 31.94
CA LYS A 350 -5.76 -4.17 32.42
C LYS A 350 -6.68 -4.58 31.25
N LEU A 351 -7.07 -3.67 30.38
CA LEU A 351 -7.88 -3.94 29.18
C LEU A 351 -7.23 -4.99 28.28
N LYS A 352 -5.95 -4.79 27.95
CA LYS A 352 -5.20 -5.75 27.13
C LYS A 352 -5.22 -7.15 27.72
N LYS A 353 -4.97 -7.26 29.02
CA LYS A 353 -4.98 -8.54 29.72
C LYS A 353 -6.39 -9.18 29.78
N ALA A 354 -7.40 -8.39 30.14
CA ALA A 354 -8.78 -8.86 30.32
C ALA A 354 -9.46 -9.30 29.01
N LEU A 355 -9.18 -8.58 27.92
CA LEU A 355 -9.72 -8.88 26.60
C LEU A 355 -8.77 -9.73 25.74
N GLY A 356 -7.63 -10.16 26.27
CA GLY A 356 -6.65 -10.96 25.53
C GLY A 356 -6.02 -10.23 24.33
N MET A 357 -5.98 -8.88 24.39
CA MET A 357 -5.39 -8.07 23.33
C MET A 357 -3.88 -8.25 23.32
N TYR A 358 -3.36 -8.91 22.29
CA TYR A 358 -1.94 -9.22 22.16
C TYR A 358 -1.17 -8.16 21.34
N ARG A 359 -1.89 -7.29 20.59
CA ARG A 359 -1.26 -6.27 19.72
C ARG A 359 -0.82 -5.04 20.51
N GLY A 360 0.36 -4.50 20.13
CA GLY A 360 0.89 -3.24 20.64
C GLY A 360 0.42 -2.03 19.83
N ILE A 361 1.08 -0.89 20.01
CA ILE A 361 0.89 0.32 19.20
C ILE A 361 1.53 0.12 17.81
N HIS A 362 2.75 -0.39 17.77
CA HIS A 362 3.42 -0.79 16.53
C HIS A 362 3.34 -2.31 16.41
N ASN A 363 2.97 -2.77 15.24
CA ASN A 363 2.90 -4.18 14.93
C ASN A 363 3.51 -4.43 13.56
N THR A 364 3.75 -5.69 13.25
CA THR A 364 4.12 -6.17 11.93
C THR A 364 3.30 -7.43 11.66
N LEU A 365 3.23 -7.86 10.41
CA LEU A 365 2.54 -9.11 10.07
C LEU A 365 3.09 -10.28 10.88
N LEU A 366 4.40 -10.30 11.12
CA LEU A 366 5.09 -11.26 11.99
C LEU A 366 5.76 -10.53 13.15
N VAL A 367 5.81 -11.14 14.33
CA VAL A 367 6.63 -10.65 15.44
C VAL A 367 8.05 -11.16 15.21
N VAL A 368 8.96 -10.26 14.87
CA VAL A 368 10.34 -10.56 14.49
C VAL A 368 11.32 -9.77 15.35
N ASP A 369 12.56 -10.21 15.40
CA ASP A 369 13.68 -9.54 16.05
C ASP A 369 14.57 -8.75 15.07
N ARG A 370 14.39 -8.92 13.75
CA ARG A 370 15.15 -8.26 12.69
C ARG A 370 14.32 -8.05 11.44
N PHE A 371 14.60 -6.96 10.73
CA PHE A 371 13.78 -6.49 9.60
C PHE A 371 13.86 -7.43 8.39
N GLU A 372 14.97 -8.11 8.18
CA GLU A 372 15.19 -9.05 7.07
C GLU A 372 14.16 -10.19 7.06
N LEU A 373 13.62 -10.58 8.21
CA LEU A 373 12.56 -11.60 8.28
C LEU A 373 11.23 -11.09 7.70
N LEU A 374 10.98 -9.78 7.74
CA LEU A 374 9.83 -9.17 7.05
C LEU A 374 10.06 -9.09 5.54
N GLU A 375 11.30 -8.98 5.10
CA GLU A 375 11.64 -9.05 3.67
C GLU A 375 11.47 -10.48 3.15
N LEU A 376 11.96 -11.47 3.88
CA LEU A 376 11.76 -12.90 3.58
C LEU A 376 10.27 -13.29 3.55
N GLU A 377 9.45 -12.74 4.47
CA GLU A 377 7.99 -12.91 4.43
C GLU A 377 7.39 -12.31 3.15
N SER A 378 7.85 -11.14 2.73
CA SER A 378 7.38 -10.51 1.49
C SER A 378 7.70 -11.36 0.25
N GLU A 379 8.88 -11.99 0.20
CA GLU A 379 9.25 -12.93 -0.87
C GLU A 379 8.39 -14.20 -0.84
N LEU A 380 8.07 -14.72 0.34
CA LEU A 380 7.16 -15.85 0.53
C LEU A 380 5.75 -15.51 0.04
N SER A 381 5.22 -14.36 0.43
CA SER A 381 3.92 -13.86 -0.02
C SER A 381 3.88 -13.66 -1.54
N GLN A 382 4.96 -13.16 -2.14
CA GLN A 382 5.08 -13.03 -3.59
C GLN A 382 5.10 -14.41 -4.28
N ALA A 383 5.85 -15.38 -3.75
CA ALA A 383 5.89 -16.74 -4.31
C ALA A 383 4.49 -17.43 -4.28
N ILE A 384 3.69 -17.17 -3.23
CA ILE A 384 2.30 -17.64 -3.14
C ILE A 384 1.43 -16.95 -4.20
N SER A 385 1.56 -15.65 -4.38
CA SER A 385 0.82 -14.88 -5.39
C SER A 385 1.16 -15.32 -6.81
N ASP A 386 2.41 -15.68 -7.07
CA ASP A 386 2.89 -16.21 -8.36
C ASP A 386 2.52 -17.69 -8.57
N HIS A 387 1.79 -18.31 -7.63
CA HIS A 387 1.43 -19.73 -7.61
C HIS A 387 2.65 -20.68 -7.61
N ASN A 388 3.83 -20.20 -7.18
CA ASN A 388 5.04 -21.00 -7.05
C ASN A 388 5.15 -21.62 -5.65
N TYR A 389 4.30 -22.62 -5.39
CA TYR A 389 4.18 -23.22 -4.05
C TYR A 389 5.40 -24.03 -3.62
N GLN A 390 6.25 -24.50 -4.55
CA GLN A 390 7.53 -25.14 -4.22
C GLN A 390 8.51 -24.10 -3.65
N LYS A 391 8.65 -22.95 -4.31
CA LYS A 391 9.46 -21.84 -3.80
C LYS A 391 8.89 -21.32 -2.47
N ALA A 392 7.57 -21.19 -2.36
CA ALA A 392 6.89 -20.78 -1.13
C ALA A 392 7.21 -21.72 0.04
N GLN A 393 7.22 -23.05 -0.19
CA GLN A 393 7.60 -24.02 0.83
C GLN A 393 9.05 -23.82 1.29
N SER A 394 9.99 -23.64 0.36
CA SER A 394 11.40 -23.43 0.70
C SER A 394 11.62 -22.16 1.54
N LEU A 395 10.93 -21.06 1.18
CA LEU A 395 10.99 -19.80 1.92
C LEU A 395 10.32 -19.91 3.31
N LEU A 396 9.22 -20.66 3.43
CA LEU A 396 8.60 -20.93 4.72
C LEU A 396 9.51 -21.78 5.62
N ASP A 397 10.20 -22.79 5.07
CA ASP A 397 11.15 -23.64 5.80
C ASP A 397 12.38 -22.84 6.28
N GLU A 398 12.79 -21.80 5.55
CA GLU A 398 13.81 -20.86 5.97
C GLU A 398 13.32 -19.88 7.04
N LEU A 399 12.08 -19.36 6.90
CA LEU A 399 11.49 -18.40 7.82
C LEU A 399 11.16 -19.00 9.19
N LYS A 400 10.57 -20.20 9.21
CA LYS A 400 10.01 -20.85 10.39
C LYS A 400 10.98 -21.01 11.58
N PRO A 401 12.24 -21.45 11.41
CA PRO A 401 13.17 -21.61 12.54
C PRO A 401 13.62 -20.27 13.14
N ASN A 402 13.42 -19.17 12.44
CA ASN A 402 13.77 -17.82 12.87
C ASN A 402 12.62 -17.10 13.59
N LEU A 403 11.46 -17.72 13.71
CA LEU A 403 10.28 -17.13 14.36
C LEU A 403 10.04 -17.76 15.73
N SER A 404 9.82 -16.93 16.74
CA SER A 404 9.39 -17.41 18.06
C SER A 404 7.93 -17.84 18.01
N LEU A 405 7.67 -19.11 18.30
CA LEU A 405 6.31 -19.69 18.39
C LEU A 405 5.59 -19.35 19.68
N SER A 406 6.22 -18.65 20.63
CA SER A 406 5.56 -18.10 21.80
C SER A 406 4.58 -16.97 21.45
N HIS A 407 4.80 -16.33 20.31
CA HIS A 407 3.90 -15.32 19.75
C HIS A 407 2.78 -15.99 18.96
N LYS A 408 1.54 -15.78 19.40
CA LYS A 408 0.36 -16.33 18.73
C LYS A 408 0.26 -15.94 17.27
N GLU A 409 0.69 -14.73 16.93
CA GLU A 409 0.72 -14.19 15.56
C GLU A 409 1.63 -15.01 14.64
N ASN A 410 2.80 -15.39 15.11
CA ASN A 410 3.73 -16.21 14.35
C ASN A 410 3.19 -17.63 14.17
N LEU A 411 2.66 -18.22 15.26
CA LEU A 411 2.07 -19.54 15.22
C LEU A 411 0.87 -19.59 14.26
N GLN A 412 -0.01 -18.58 14.30
CA GLN A 412 -1.15 -18.45 13.38
C GLN A 412 -0.68 -18.36 11.93
N TYR A 413 0.27 -17.47 11.63
CA TYR A 413 0.81 -17.27 10.30
C TYR A 413 1.42 -18.56 9.73
N ILE A 414 2.29 -19.24 10.50
CA ILE A 414 2.94 -20.47 10.06
C ILE A 414 1.92 -21.57 9.78
N ASN A 415 0.95 -21.78 10.68
CA ASN A 415 -0.06 -22.84 10.52
C ASN A 415 -0.96 -22.59 9.30
N TYR A 416 -1.38 -21.33 9.09
CA TYR A 416 -2.16 -20.96 7.92
C TYR A 416 -1.36 -21.13 6.65
N THR A 417 -0.15 -20.56 6.56
CA THR A 417 0.68 -20.57 5.35
C THR A 417 1.04 -22.01 4.95
N GLN A 418 1.43 -22.84 5.92
CA GLN A 418 1.69 -24.28 5.67
C GLN A 418 0.43 -24.98 5.16
N THR A 419 -0.75 -24.69 5.73
CA THR A 419 -2.01 -25.28 5.29
C THR A 419 -2.34 -24.89 3.84
N ALA A 420 -2.17 -23.61 3.50
CA ALA A 420 -2.41 -23.12 2.14
C ALA A 420 -1.45 -23.79 1.13
N ILE A 421 -0.17 -23.89 1.46
CA ILE A 421 0.84 -24.56 0.62
C ILE A 421 0.51 -26.04 0.45
N ASP A 422 0.23 -26.76 1.54
CA ASP A 422 -0.09 -28.20 1.50
C ASP A 422 -1.35 -28.47 0.65
N TYR A 423 -2.36 -27.63 0.78
CA TYR A 423 -3.58 -27.76 -0.02
C TYR A 423 -3.30 -27.51 -1.52
N LYS A 424 -2.61 -26.45 -1.87
CA LYS A 424 -2.28 -26.11 -3.26
C LYS A 424 -1.32 -27.14 -3.91
N LEU A 425 -0.46 -27.78 -3.12
CA LEU A 425 0.38 -28.91 -3.55
C LEU A 425 -0.38 -30.26 -3.52
N LYS A 426 -1.68 -30.26 -3.20
CA LYS A 426 -2.55 -31.47 -3.13
C LYS A 426 -2.06 -32.52 -2.11
N ARG A 427 -1.42 -32.08 -1.03
CA ARG A 427 -0.97 -32.96 0.08
C ARG A 427 -2.09 -33.26 1.08
N ILE A 428 -3.10 -32.39 1.14
CA ILE A 428 -4.26 -32.50 2.02
C ILE A 428 -5.57 -32.24 1.24
N SER A 429 -6.68 -32.77 1.73
CA SER A 429 -8.01 -32.52 1.19
C SER A 429 -8.54 -31.14 1.56
N SER A 430 -9.62 -30.70 0.86
CA SER A 430 -10.32 -29.45 1.21
C SER A 430 -10.93 -29.50 2.63
N ASP A 431 -11.41 -30.65 3.09
CA ASP A 431 -11.93 -30.82 4.44
C ASP A 431 -10.85 -30.64 5.52
N GLU A 432 -9.68 -31.23 5.30
CA GLU A 432 -8.55 -31.08 6.22
C GLU A 432 -8.02 -29.66 6.18
N ALA A 433 -7.94 -29.02 4.98
CA ALA A 433 -7.55 -27.62 4.85
C ALA A 433 -8.50 -26.69 5.61
N LEU A 434 -9.81 -26.87 5.46
CA LEU A 434 -10.83 -26.09 6.18
C LEU A 434 -10.68 -26.22 7.69
N LYS A 435 -10.55 -27.44 8.19
CA LYS A 435 -10.35 -27.70 9.62
C LYS A 435 -9.09 -27.03 10.15
N ARG A 436 -7.97 -27.12 9.43
CA ARG A 436 -6.70 -26.48 9.82
C ARG A 436 -6.76 -24.96 9.75
N CYS A 437 -7.46 -24.38 8.76
CA CYS A 437 -7.63 -22.93 8.66
C CYS A 437 -8.47 -22.38 9.82
N ILE A 438 -9.59 -23.04 10.18
CA ILE A 438 -10.38 -22.65 11.36
C ILE A 438 -9.51 -22.74 12.63
N ALA A 439 -8.78 -23.84 12.82
CA ALA A 439 -7.88 -23.98 13.96
C ALA A 439 -6.77 -22.92 13.99
N ALA A 440 -6.22 -22.54 12.82
CA ALA A 440 -5.25 -21.46 12.72
C ALA A 440 -5.86 -20.09 13.08
N PHE A 441 -7.10 -19.81 12.64
CA PHE A 441 -7.82 -18.62 13.04
C PHE A 441 -8.02 -18.55 14.56
N GLU A 442 -8.40 -19.68 15.15
CA GLU A 442 -8.70 -19.80 16.60
C GLU A 442 -7.47 -19.69 17.52
N ILE A 443 -6.25 -19.66 16.99
CA ILE A 443 -5.05 -19.37 17.79
C ILE A 443 -5.12 -17.98 18.44
N THR A 444 -5.69 -17.00 17.72
CA THR A 444 -5.80 -15.61 18.20
C THR A 444 -7.19 -15.28 18.70
N ARG A 445 -8.25 -15.74 18.02
CA ARG A 445 -9.65 -15.40 18.31
C ARG A 445 -10.58 -16.56 17.96
N ARG A 446 -11.72 -16.62 18.60
CA ARG A 446 -12.78 -17.56 18.23
C ARG A 446 -13.27 -17.29 16.80
N TYR A 447 -13.41 -18.33 15.99
CA TYR A 447 -14.01 -18.24 14.67
C TYR A 447 -15.54 -18.10 14.76
N ASP A 448 -16.10 -17.01 14.27
CA ASP A 448 -17.54 -16.70 14.34
C ASP A 448 -17.92 -15.79 13.15
N GLU A 449 -18.42 -16.38 12.07
CA GLU A 449 -18.74 -15.70 10.81
C GLU A 449 -19.78 -14.58 10.99
N ASP A 450 -20.73 -14.73 11.92
CA ASP A 450 -21.78 -13.73 12.18
C ASP A 450 -21.21 -12.45 12.79
N SER A 451 -20.10 -12.54 13.52
CA SER A 451 -19.46 -11.36 14.12
C SER A 451 -18.64 -10.54 13.13
N PHE A 452 -18.24 -11.12 11.99
CA PHE A 452 -17.34 -10.45 11.05
C PHE A 452 -17.95 -9.17 10.43
N ALA A 453 -19.27 -9.10 10.28
CA ALA A 453 -19.96 -7.88 9.84
C ALA A 453 -19.91 -6.71 10.85
N GLN A 454 -19.36 -6.92 12.05
CA GLN A 454 -19.32 -5.92 13.14
C GLN A 454 -17.90 -5.54 13.54
N VAL A 455 -16.89 -6.18 12.96
CA VAL A 455 -15.50 -6.06 13.37
C VAL A 455 -14.59 -5.87 12.16
N VAL A 456 -13.45 -5.22 12.35
CA VAL A 456 -12.37 -5.17 11.37
C VAL A 456 -11.42 -6.32 11.68
N LEU A 457 -11.30 -7.28 10.77
CA LEU A 457 -10.29 -8.33 10.85
C LEU A 457 -8.91 -7.75 10.57
N ASN A 458 -7.89 -8.20 11.29
CA ASN A 458 -6.53 -7.89 10.89
C ASN A 458 -6.15 -8.68 9.63
N ARG A 459 -5.06 -8.27 8.97
CA ARG A 459 -4.63 -8.85 7.70
C ARG A 459 -4.54 -10.37 7.71
N LYS A 460 -3.94 -10.98 8.75
CA LYS A 460 -3.82 -12.44 8.85
C LYS A 460 -5.19 -13.11 8.96
N GLU A 461 -6.04 -12.60 9.84
CA GLU A 461 -7.40 -13.09 10.04
C GLU A 461 -8.23 -12.97 8.76
N CYS A 462 -8.11 -11.84 8.06
CA CYS A 462 -8.77 -11.62 6.76
C CYS A 462 -8.28 -12.63 5.71
N MET A 463 -6.97 -12.87 5.59
CA MET A 463 -6.40 -13.86 4.66
C MET A 463 -6.90 -15.28 4.96
N ILE A 464 -6.96 -15.67 6.24
CA ILE A 464 -7.46 -16.99 6.65
C ILE A 464 -8.95 -17.11 6.32
N ALA A 465 -9.77 -16.11 6.68
CA ALA A 465 -11.20 -16.11 6.43
C ALA A 465 -11.53 -16.09 4.91
N HIS A 466 -10.78 -15.33 4.12
CA HIS A 466 -10.86 -15.38 2.65
C HIS A 466 -10.53 -16.79 2.12
N PHE A 467 -9.46 -17.43 2.61
CA PHE A 467 -9.14 -18.78 2.14
C PHE A 467 -10.20 -19.81 2.56
N ILE A 468 -10.81 -19.66 3.75
CA ILE A 468 -11.98 -20.45 4.16
C ILE A 468 -13.14 -20.27 3.17
N SER A 469 -13.41 -19.04 2.71
CA SER A 469 -14.47 -18.81 1.71
C SER A 469 -14.17 -19.52 0.37
N VAL A 470 -12.92 -19.53 -0.08
CA VAL A 470 -12.50 -20.29 -1.25
C VAL A 470 -12.76 -21.79 -1.07
N LEU A 471 -12.46 -22.35 0.12
CA LEU A 471 -12.72 -23.76 0.42
C LEU A 471 -14.22 -24.08 0.47
N TYR A 472 -15.07 -23.18 0.98
CA TYR A 472 -16.53 -23.35 0.92
C TYR A 472 -17.02 -23.41 -0.54
N ARG A 473 -16.59 -22.47 -1.39
CA ARG A 473 -16.93 -22.49 -2.81
C ARG A 473 -16.52 -23.79 -3.50
N GLU A 474 -15.28 -24.26 -3.30
CA GLU A 474 -14.78 -25.50 -3.89
C GLU A 474 -15.55 -26.76 -3.41
N ARG A 475 -16.30 -26.66 -2.32
CA ARG A 475 -17.20 -27.68 -1.78
C ARG A 475 -18.66 -27.53 -2.24
N GLY A 476 -18.96 -26.53 -3.08
CA GLY A 476 -20.31 -26.25 -3.58
C GLY A 476 -21.19 -25.47 -2.60
N ASP A 477 -20.60 -24.76 -1.63
CA ASP A 477 -21.32 -23.89 -0.68
C ASP A 477 -21.06 -22.41 -1.03
N GLU A 478 -21.45 -22.02 -2.25
CA GLU A 478 -21.20 -20.70 -2.82
C GLU A 478 -21.88 -19.59 -2.00
N PHE A 479 -23.10 -19.84 -1.50
CA PHE A 479 -23.84 -18.86 -0.70
C PHE A 479 -23.12 -18.55 0.62
N ARG A 480 -22.58 -19.56 1.28
CA ARG A 480 -21.80 -19.35 2.50
C ARG A 480 -20.49 -18.63 2.22
N ALA A 481 -19.81 -19.01 1.12
CA ALA A 481 -18.60 -18.33 0.67
C ALA A 481 -18.85 -16.84 0.43
N MET A 482 -19.94 -16.51 -0.29
CA MET A 482 -20.34 -15.12 -0.55
C MET A 482 -20.68 -14.38 0.74
N SER A 483 -21.55 -14.94 1.59
CA SER A 483 -21.96 -14.33 2.85
C SER A 483 -20.77 -14.03 3.77
N LEU A 484 -19.82 -14.96 3.85
CA LEU A 484 -18.60 -14.77 4.64
C LEU A 484 -17.80 -13.56 4.16
N MET A 485 -17.56 -13.46 2.85
CA MET A 485 -16.82 -12.32 2.27
C MET A 485 -17.58 -11.00 2.41
N GLU A 486 -18.91 -11.00 2.17
CA GLU A 486 -19.77 -9.81 2.35
C GLU A 486 -19.75 -9.33 3.81
N ASN A 487 -19.77 -10.24 4.79
CA ASN A 487 -19.66 -9.88 6.20
C ASN A 487 -18.31 -9.22 6.51
N ILE A 488 -17.21 -9.71 5.97
CA ILE A 488 -15.89 -9.10 6.17
C ILE A 488 -15.83 -7.69 5.55
N VAL A 489 -16.33 -7.52 4.33
CA VAL A 489 -16.40 -6.20 3.66
C VAL A 489 -17.27 -5.23 4.45
N ALA A 490 -18.43 -5.69 4.98
CA ALA A 490 -19.31 -4.89 5.83
C ALA A 490 -18.62 -4.47 7.14
N GLY A 491 -17.75 -5.31 7.71
CA GLY A 491 -16.92 -4.96 8.86
C GLY A 491 -15.98 -3.79 8.58
N PHE A 492 -15.26 -3.85 7.46
CA PHE A 492 -14.38 -2.75 7.02
C PHE A 492 -15.15 -1.46 6.74
N SER A 493 -16.35 -1.54 6.14
CA SER A 493 -17.20 -0.38 5.82
C SER A 493 -17.72 0.37 7.06
N LYS A 494 -17.71 -0.27 8.22
CA LYS A 494 -18.12 0.34 9.50
C LYS A 494 -16.99 1.01 10.26
N SER A 495 -15.75 0.80 9.83
CA SER A 495 -14.58 1.44 10.44
C SER A 495 -14.59 2.95 10.17
N LYS A 496 -14.08 3.73 11.12
CA LYS A 496 -13.80 5.15 10.95
C LYS A 496 -12.52 5.40 10.14
N ILE A 497 -11.74 4.36 9.87
CA ILE A 497 -10.49 4.47 9.13
C ILE A 497 -10.78 4.54 7.63
N ASN A 498 -10.09 5.44 6.94
CA ASN A 498 -10.17 5.51 5.48
C ASN A 498 -9.82 4.15 4.85
N PRO A 499 -10.65 3.62 3.93
CA PRO A 499 -10.42 2.32 3.28
C PRO A 499 -9.05 2.15 2.64
N LYS A 500 -8.33 3.24 2.35
CA LYS A 500 -6.96 3.19 1.80
C LYS A 500 -6.00 2.37 2.66
N TYR A 501 -6.20 2.33 3.98
CA TYR A 501 -5.37 1.59 4.91
C TYR A 501 -5.67 0.09 4.96
N HIS A 502 -6.74 -0.35 4.27
CA HIS A 502 -7.16 -1.75 4.15
C HIS A 502 -7.34 -2.18 2.68
N TYR A 503 -6.72 -1.44 1.74
CA TYR A 503 -6.95 -1.67 0.31
C TYR A 503 -6.58 -3.09 -0.14
N ARG A 504 -5.58 -3.71 0.47
CA ARG A 504 -5.10 -5.05 0.10
C ARG A 504 -6.17 -6.11 0.38
N GLU A 505 -6.75 -6.06 1.57
CA GLU A 505 -7.80 -6.97 2.03
C GLU A 505 -9.08 -6.74 1.21
N LEU A 506 -9.47 -5.49 1.05
CA LEU A 506 -10.66 -5.14 0.27
C LEU A 506 -10.52 -5.56 -1.19
N THR A 507 -9.37 -5.36 -1.82
CA THR A 507 -9.15 -5.75 -3.22
C THR A 507 -9.35 -7.25 -3.43
N ILE A 508 -8.76 -8.10 -2.59
CA ILE A 508 -8.84 -9.56 -2.74
C ILE A 508 -10.26 -10.08 -2.47
N LEU A 509 -10.97 -9.47 -1.53
CA LEU A 509 -12.37 -9.81 -1.25
C LEU A 509 -13.29 -9.40 -2.40
N LEU A 510 -13.13 -8.18 -2.93
CA LEU A 510 -13.96 -7.67 -4.03
C LEU A 510 -13.78 -8.47 -5.31
N VAL A 511 -12.55 -8.84 -5.69
CA VAL A 511 -12.33 -9.66 -6.88
C VAL A 511 -12.93 -11.05 -6.73
N SER A 512 -12.82 -11.64 -5.53
CA SER A 512 -13.41 -12.95 -5.25
C SER A 512 -14.95 -12.91 -5.22
N LEU A 513 -15.53 -11.82 -4.69
CA LEU A 513 -16.98 -11.58 -4.72
C LEU A 513 -17.48 -11.34 -6.14
N ALA A 514 -16.79 -10.52 -6.94
CA ALA A 514 -17.14 -10.26 -8.32
C ALA A 514 -17.20 -11.58 -9.12
N PHE A 515 -16.15 -12.40 -9.00
CA PHE A 515 -16.07 -13.70 -9.64
C PHE A 515 -17.20 -14.65 -9.19
N LEU A 516 -17.40 -14.80 -7.88
CA LEU A 516 -18.40 -15.71 -7.34
C LEU A 516 -19.84 -15.27 -7.70
N CYS A 517 -20.14 -13.97 -7.62
CA CYS A 517 -21.45 -13.44 -8.02
C CYS A 517 -21.69 -13.63 -9.53
N GLU A 518 -20.67 -13.49 -10.36
CA GLU A 518 -20.75 -13.77 -11.80
C GLU A 518 -21.08 -15.25 -12.04
N GLU A 519 -20.40 -16.19 -11.38
CA GLU A 519 -20.69 -17.63 -11.47
C GLU A 519 -22.13 -17.98 -11.06
N MET A 520 -22.66 -17.28 -10.06
CA MET A 520 -24.02 -17.46 -9.54
C MET A 520 -25.10 -16.69 -10.33
N ASP A 521 -24.78 -16.07 -11.46
CA ASP A 521 -25.66 -15.22 -12.26
C ASP A 521 -26.23 -13.99 -11.52
N LEU A 522 -25.56 -13.55 -10.45
CA LEU A 522 -25.89 -12.35 -9.68
C LEU A 522 -25.22 -11.11 -10.29
N PHE A 523 -25.55 -10.82 -11.55
CA PHE A 523 -24.83 -9.85 -12.40
C PHE A 523 -24.77 -8.43 -11.85
N GLU A 524 -25.86 -7.93 -11.23
CA GLU A 524 -25.87 -6.59 -10.62
C GLU A 524 -24.84 -6.48 -9.49
N LYS A 525 -24.79 -7.48 -8.60
CA LYS A 525 -23.78 -7.52 -7.52
C LYS A 525 -22.38 -7.64 -8.08
N ALA A 526 -22.18 -8.54 -9.04
CA ALA A 526 -20.88 -8.75 -9.68
C ALA A 526 -20.36 -7.47 -10.33
N THR A 527 -21.19 -6.73 -11.06
CA THR A 527 -20.86 -5.43 -11.66
C THR A 527 -20.46 -4.42 -10.57
N THR A 528 -21.25 -4.32 -9.50
CA THR A 528 -20.95 -3.42 -8.39
C THR A 528 -19.58 -3.71 -7.76
N TYR A 529 -19.24 -4.99 -7.54
CA TYR A 529 -17.93 -5.36 -6.99
C TYR A 529 -16.79 -5.11 -7.99
N CYS A 530 -17.00 -5.31 -9.29
CA CYS A 530 -16.02 -4.95 -10.32
C CYS A 530 -15.73 -3.44 -10.31
N GLU A 531 -16.77 -2.61 -10.31
CA GLU A 531 -16.63 -1.14 -10.31
C GLU A 531 -15.93 -0.63 -9.05
N GLN A 532 -16.31 -1.13 -7.87
CA GLN A 532 -15.63 -0.81 -6.62
C GLN A 532 -14.16 -1.24 -6.64
N GLY A 533 -13.88 -2.43 -7.19
CA GLY A 533 -12.52 -2.93 -7.31
C GLY A 533 -11.68 -2.11 -8.29
N ILE A 534 -12.22 -1.72 -9.44
CA ILE A 534 -11.56 -0.87 -10.44
C ILE A 534 -11.24 0.50 -9.81
N ASP A 535 -12.22 1.14 -9.15
CA ASP A 535 -11.99 2.43 -8.48
C ASP A 535 -10.90 2.31 -7.40
N LEU A 536 -10.94 1.25 -6.61
CA LEU A 536 -9.93 0.99 -5.58
C LEU A 536 -8.52 0.84 -6.19
N GLN A 537 -8.37 0.12 -7.30
CA GLN A 537 -7.07 -0.06 -7.98
C GLN A 537 -6.52 1.28 -8.50
N TYR A 538 -7.34 2.09 -9.13
CA TYR A 538 -6.93 3.42 -9.62
C TYR A 538 -6.65 4.39 -8.47
N LYS A 539 -7.48 4.40 -7.42
CA LYS A 539 -7.30 5.28 -6.25
C LYS A 539 -5.97 5.02 -5.54
N PHE A 540 -5.49 3.78 -5.55
CA PHE A 540 -4.22 3.40 -4.91
C PHE A 540 -3.09 3.10 -5.89
N TYR A 541 -3.28 3.43 -7.16
CA TYR A 541 -2.28 3.31 -8.22
C TYR A 541 -1.67 1.91 -8.30
N ARG A 542 -2.54 0.87 -8.24
CA ARG A 542 -2.15 -0.53 -8.31
C ARG A 542 -2.76 -1.21 -9.52
N SER A 543 -2.00 -2.14 -10.12
CA SER A 543 -2.45 -2.90 -11.31
C SER A 543 -2.71 -4.38 -11.04
N ASN A 544 -2.30 -4.89 -9.88
CA ASN A 544 -2.25 -6.33 -9.59
C ASN A 544 -3.58 -7.08 -9.75
N MET A 545 -4.73 -6.42 -9.52
CA MET A 545 -6.06 -7.01 -9.70
C MET A 545 -6.90 -6.28 -10.76
N LEU A 546 -6.41 -5.17 -11.32
CA LEU A 546 -7.15 -4.37 -12.29
C LEU A 546 -7.58 -5.19 -13.51
N HIS A 547 -6.67 -5.99 -14.06
CA HIS A 547 -6.95 -6.88 -15.18
C HIS A 547 -8.15 -7.79 -14.90
N TYR A 548 -8.20 -8.44 -13.76
CA TYR A 548 -9.28 -9.36 -13.38
C TYR A 548 -10.62 -8.65 -13.25
N PHE A 549 -10.67 -7.49 -12.59
CA PHE A 549 -11.91 -6.71 -12.48
C PHE A 549 -12.45 -6.30 -13.84
N VAL A 550 -11.58 -5.83 -14.74
CA VAL A 550 -12.00 -5.42 -16.08
C VAL A 550 -12.47 -6.63 -16.89
N VAL A 551 -11.74 -7.76 -16.86
CA VAL A 551 -12.17 -9.00 -17.54
C VAL A 551 -13.53 -9.45 -17.04
N HIS A 552 -13.77 -9.51 -15.72
CA HIS A 552 -15.07 -9.92 -15.17
C HIS A 552 -16.20 -8.95 -15.52
N LYS A 553 -15.95 -7.63 -15.52
CA LYS A 553 -16.93 -6.64 -15.99
C LYS A 553 -17.43 -6.98 -17.40
N TYR A 554 -16.53 -7.34 -18.30
CA TYR A 554 -16.88 -7.68 -19.69
C TYR A 554 -17.41 -9.11 -19.85
N PHE A 555 -17.03 -10.08 -19.01
CA PHE A 555 -17.69 -11.40 -18.96
C PHE A 555 -19.16 -11.29 -18.57
N ILE A 556 -19.51 -10.40 -17.64
CA ILE A 556 -20.89 -10.14 -17.25
C ILE A 556 -21.71 -9.63 -18.46
N LEU A 557 -21.14 -8.67 -19.24
CA LEU A 557 -21.80 -8.14 -20.45
C LEU A 557 -21.97 -9.22 -21.51
N GLU A 558 -20.97 -10.09 -21.73
CA GLU A 558 -21.05 -11.23 -22.65
C GLU A 558 -22.16 -12.19 -22.26
N ARG A 559 -22.22 -12.61 -20.99
CA ARG A 559 -23.24 -13.55 -20.48
C ARG A 559 -24.65 -12.99 -20.58
N GLN A 560 -24.81 -11.69 -20.54
CA GLN A 560 -26.09 -10.99 -20.76
C GLN A 560 -26.37 -10.71 -22.24
N ASN A 561 -25.50 -11.13 -23.16
CA ASN A 561 -25.56 -10.82 -24.60
C ASN A 561 -25.63 -9.30 -24.89
N LEU A 562 -24.95 -8.50 -24.10
CA LEU A 562 -24.91 -7.04 -24.24
C LEU A 562 -23.62 -6.60 -24.94
N ASN A 563 -23.75 -5.74 -25.95
CA ASN A 563 -22.62 -5.07 -26.60
C ASN A 563 -21.48 -6.01 -27.07
N LEU A 564 -21.80 -7.17 -27.66
CA LEU A 564 -20.82 -8.21 -28.01
C LEU A 564 -19.66 -7.71 -28.88
N ASP A 565 -19.89 -6.78 -29.80
CA ASP A 565 -18.82 -6.17 -30.62
C ASP A 565 -17.81 -5.41 -29.76
N THR A 566 -18.30 -4.68 -28.75
CA THR A 566 -17.46 -3.97 -27.79
C THR A 566 -16.71 -4.98 -26.91
N VAL A 567 -17.38 -6.01 -26.43
CA VAL A 567 -16.76 -7.09 -25.63
C VAL A 567 -15.59 -7.72 -26.37
N GLN A 568 -15.77 -8.08 -27.65
CA GLN A 568 -14.69 -8.65 -28.47
C GLN A 568 -13.47 -7.71 -28.59
N LYS A 569 -13.72 -6.42 -28.87
CA LYS A 569 -12.67 -5.41 -28.98
C LYS A 569 -11.90 -5.28 -27.66
N VAL A 570 -12.63 -5.22 -26.55
CA VAL A 570 -12.06 -5.07 -25.22
C VAL A 570 -11.24 -6.30 -24.82
N TYR A 571 -11.72 -7.51 -25.09
CA TYR A 571 -10.94 -8.73 -24.81
C TYR A 571 -9.60 -8.75 -25.56
N LYS A 572 -9.60 -8.36 -26.85
CA LYS A 572 -8.35 -8.23 -27.62
C LYS A 572 -7.39 -7.21 -27.00
N LEU A 573 -7.94 -6.08 -26.57
CA LEU A 573 -7.16 -5.00 -25.93
C LEU A 573 -6.58 -5.46 -24.59
N ILE A 574 -7.41 -6.03 -23.72
CA ILE A 574 -6.99 -6.52 -22.40
C ILE A 574 -5.97 -7.65 -22.53
N TYR A 575 -6.15 -8.54 -23.52
CA TYR A 575 -5.17 -9.58 -23.79
C TYR A 575 -3.80 -9.01 -24.18
N LYS A 576 -3.77 -7.97 -25.03
CA LYS A 576 -2.53 -7.28 -25.38
C LYS A 576 -1.87 -6.61 -24.18
N LEU A 577 -2.66 -6.08 -23.24
CA LEU A 577 -2.18 -5.49 -22.00
C LEU A 577 -1.76 -6.51 -20.93
N SER A 578 -2.19 -7.77 -21.04
CA SER A 578 -1.94 -8.77 -20.00
C SER A 578 -0.46 -8.99 -19.70
N PRO A 579 0.51 -8.96 -20.65
CA PRO A 579 1.92 -9.01 -20.31
C PRO A 579 2.38 -7.88 -19.41
N LEU A 580 1.81 -6.68 -19.60
CA LEU A 580 2.12 -5.51 -18.78
C LEU A 580 1.51 -5.61 -17.37
N LEU A 581 0.26 -6.06 -17.25
CA LEU A 581 -0.48 -6.09 -15.99
C LEU A 581 -0.26 -7.37 -15.17
N LEU A 582 -0.07 -8.52 -15.85
CA LEU A 582 0.07 -9.86 -15.25
C LEU A 582 1.47 -10.46 -15.40
N LYS A 583 2.43 -9.75 -16.01
CA LYS A 583 3.78 -10.26 -16.37
C LYS A 583 3.79 -11.43 -17.37
N LYS A 584 2.65 -11.80 -17.90
CA LYS A 584 2.47 -12.90 -18.88
C LYS A 584 1.17 -12.70 -19.65
N PRO A 585 1.08 -13.26 -20.88
CA PRO A 585 -0.18 -13.30 -21.61
C PRO A 585 -1.26 -14.06 -20.83
N ASP A 586 -2.50 -13.57 -20.87
CA ASP A 586 -3.65 -14.24 -20.24
C ASP A 586 -4.17 -15.39 -21.12
N ALA A 587 -3.59 -16.58 -20.91
CA ALA A 587 -4.00 -17.78 -21.65
C ALA A 587 -5.46 -18.19 -21.38
N ALA A 588 -6.01 -17.87 -20.20
CA ALA A 588 -7.40 -18.19 -19.86
C ALA A 588 -8.36 -17.31 -20.67
N LEU A 589 -8.09 -16.01 -20.77
CA LEU A 589 -8.86 -15.09 -21.60
C LEU A 589 -8.79 -15.48 -23.08
N ALA A 590 -7.60 -15.86 -23.59
CA ALA A 590 -7.46 -16.32 -24.97
C ALA A 590 -8.27 -17.59 -25.26
N ALA A 591 -8.25 -18.57 -24.36
CA ALA A 591 -9.03 -19.79 -24.47
C ALA A 591 -10.55 -19.50 -24.42
N HIS A 592 -10.98 -18.64 -23.51
CA HIS A 592 -12.37 -18.20 -23.40
C HIS A 592 -12.82 -17.50 -24.69
N TYR A 593 -12.05 -16.53 -25.18
CA TYR A 593 -12.35 -15.81 -26.42
C TYR A 593 -12.54 -16.77 -27.62
N LYS A 594 -11.64 -17.73 -27.76
CA LYS A 594 -11.72 -18.74 -28.82
C LYS A 594 -12.98 -19.60 -28.72
N ASN A 595 -13.36 -19.98 -27.49
CA ASN A 595 -14.59 -20.78 -27.27
C ASN A 595 -15.86 -19.96 -27.57
N SER A 596 -15.90 -18.69 -27.17
CA SER A 596 -17.09 -17.84 -27.35
C SER A 596 -17.26 -17.32 -28.78
N PHE A 597 -16.17 -16.99 -29.47
CA PHE A 597 -16.21 -16.29 -30.76
C PHE A 597 -15.65 -17.11 -31.94
N GLY A 598 -15.08 -18.27 -31.68
CA GLY A 598 -14.63 -19.21 -32.72
C GLY A 598 -13.35 -18.82 -33.48
N THR A 599 -12.70 -17.72 -33.08
CA THR A 599 -11.46 -17.19 -33.68
C THR A 599 -10.38 -17.01 -32.65
N ASP A 600 -9.11 -16.92 -33.08
CA ASP A 600 -8.03 -16.56 -32.19
C ASP A 600 -8.12 -15.08 -31.74
N ILE A 601 -7.80 -14.80 -30.48
CA ILE A 601 -7.89 -13.45 -29.91
C ILE A 601 -6.98 -12.43 -30.61
N LEU A 602 -5.91 -12.90 -31.27
CA LEU A 602 -4.98 -12.07 -32.05
C LEU A 602 -5.36 -11.99 -33.55
N SER A 603 -6.37 -12.75 -34.00
CA SER A 603 -6.92 -12.62 -35.34
C SER A 603 -7.96 -11.51 -35.38
#